data_9b80ecceabcab691ce1a1c91327ecfc0
#
_entry.id   9b80ecceabcab691ce1a1c91327ecfc0
#
_cell.length_a   1.000
_cell.length_b   1.000
_cell.length_c   1.000
_cell.angle_alpha   90.00
_cell.angle_beta   90.00
_cell.angle_gamma   90.00
#
_symmetry.space_group_name_H-M   'P 1'
#
loop_
_entity.id
_entity.type
_entity.pdbx_description
1 polymer ?
#
loop_
_entity_poly.entity_id
_entity_poly.type
_entity_poly.pdbx_seq_one_letter_code
_entity_poly.pdbx_strand_id
1 'polypeptide(L)'
;MRGPLDSVTVLELAGIGALPFCSLKLADMGADVIRVERLADVPLADVPDNAPEPRPHSFWDRGRRSIAADLKHPDGVETVLRLAERADVFLESFRPGVCERLGLGPDVVRARNPRLVYGRLTGWGQEGPLAKVAAHSLNYEALTGIVRAIGPRGGPPVPLLQFVGDFAGGGLHLAYGVVCALFEAQRSGQGQVVDGAMVDGVMSFAAPYYAMHAMGMHTDEMGSNLFDGGAHFYNVYETADGKYVSVAPMEPHFYALLLDKLGLDAATLPAQYDREHWPAMRERFATIFKTRIRDAWCALLEGTDACFAPVLTFSEARAHPHAVARRAFDPDVADPDPTPTPRLDRTPGKPGRSPRWPGADTDDVLREHGFADDEIRSLRAAKAIA
;
A
#
# COMPACT_ATOMS: atom_id res chain seq x y z
N MET A 1 16.10 -18.84 -6.37
CA MET A 1 15.01 -17.95 -6.79
C MET A 1 14.70 -17.00 -5.65
N ARG A 2 14.65 -15.72 -5.92
CA ARG A 2 14.37 -14.65 -4.93
C ARG A 2 12.88 -14.39 -4.75
N GLY A 3 12.03 -15.00 -5.57
CA GLY A 3 10.57 -14.82 -5.56
C GLY A 3 9.98 -15.08 -6.95
N PRO A 4 8.67 -14.90 -7.15
CA PRO A 4 8.02 -15.17 -8.45
C PRO A 4 8.41 -14.15 -9.54
N LEU A 5 8.96 -12.98 -9.16
CA LEU A 5 9.42 -11.93 -10.08
C LEU A 5 10.96 -11.87 -10.18
N ASP A 6 11.69 -12.94 -9.83
CA ASP A 6 13.16 -12.99 -9.80
C ASP A 6 13.85 -12.65 -11.14
N SER A 7 13.13 -12.72 -12.26
CA SER A 7 13.62 -12.35 -13.59
C SER A 7 13.12 -11.01 -14.11
N VAL A 8 12.41 -10.25 -13.28
CA VAL A 8 11.79 -8.98 -13.69
C VAL A 8 12.66 -7.82 -13.25
N THR A 9 13.04 -6.97 -14.18
CA THR A 9 13.75 -5.71 -13.91
C THR A 9 12.77 -4.54 -13.98
N VAL A 10 12.72 -3.76 -12.90
CA VAL A 10 11.86 -2.58 -12.76
C VAL A 10 12.74 -1.33 -12.68
N LEU A 11 12.53 -0.39 -13.58
CA LEU A 11 13.13 0.94 -13.53
C LEU A 11 12.12 1.92 -12.95
N GLU A 12 12.41 2.48 -11.78
CA GLU A 12 11.53 3.42 -11.05
C GLU A 12 12.12 4.82 -11.08
N LEU A 13 11.41 5.82 -11.58
CA LEU A 13 11.77 7.22 -11.32
C LEU A 13 11.39 7.58 -9.88
N ALA A 14 12.33 8.17 -9.13
CA ALA A 14 12.14 8.47 -7.71
C ALA A 14 10.90 9.32 -7.47
N GLY A 15 10.04 8.84 -6.60
CA GLY A 15 8.78 9.46 -6.17
C GLY A 15 8.59 9.31 -4.66
N ILE A 16 7.43 9.71 -4.18
CA ILE A 16 7.04 9.62 -2.77
C ILE A 16 5.71 8.87 -2.62
N GLY A 17 5.48 8.29 -1.45
CA GLY A 17 4.19 7.69 -1.08
C GLY A 17 3.85 6.42 -1.88
N ALA A 18 2.85 6.50 -2.71
CA ALA A 18 2.23 5.36 -3.38
C ALA A 18 3.14 4.62 -4.37
N LEU A 19 3.97 5.33 -5.15
CA LEU A 19 4.87 4.67 -6.11
C LEU A 19 5.96 3.85 -5.42
N PRO A 20 6.70 4.36 -4.43
CA PRO A 20 7.60 3.54 -3.63
C PRO A 20 6.93 2.31 -3.00
N PHE A 21 5.66 2.41 -2.61
CA PHE A 21 4.92 1.25 -2.11
C PHE A 21 4.64 0.21 -3.20
N CYS A 22 4.31 0.65 -4.43
CA CYS A 22 4.15 -0.25 -5.58
C CYS A 22 5.43 -1.05 -5.83
N SER A 23 6.55 -0.36 -6.03
CA SER A 23 7.82 -1.01 -6.34
C SER A 23 8.39 -1.83 -5.18
N LEU A 24 8.11 -1.43 -3.91
CA LEU A 24 8.40 -2.26 -2.74
C LEU A 24 7.67 -3.62 -2.82
N LYS A 25 6.40 -3.65 -3.24
CA LYS A 25 5.66 -4.90 -3.41
C LYS A 25 6.22 -5.79 -4.51
N LEU A 26 6.71 -5.19 -5.60
CA LEU A 26 7.40 -5.92 -6.66
C LEU A 26 8.77 -6.46 -6.19
N ALA A 27 9.54 -5.64 -5.47
CA ALA A 27 10.82 -6.04 -4.86
C ALA A 27 10.65 -7.16 -3.83
N ASP A 28 9.64 -7.08 -2.96
CA ASP A 28 9.29 -8.13 -1.99
C ASP A 28 8.99 -9.48 -2.68
N MET A 29 8.50 -9.45 -3.92
CA MET A 29 8.25 -10.64 -4.76
C MET A 29 9.44 -11.03 -5.63
N GLY A 30 10.59 -10.37 -5.49
CA GLY A 30 11.86 -10.76 -6.09
C GLY A 30 12.30 -9.94 -7.30
N ALA A 31 11.53 -8.96 -7.75
CA ALA A 31 11.94 -8.09 -8.84
C ALA A 31 13.23 -7.31 -8.50
N ASP A 32 14.09 -7.13 -9.48
CA ASP A 32 15.24 -6.24 -9.38
C ASP A 32 14.80 -4.80 -9.67
N VAL A 33 14.63 -4.02 -8.62
CA VAL A 33 14.17 -2.63 -8.72
C VAL A 33 15.36 -1.68 -8.73
N ILE A 34 15.52 -0.94 -9.83
CA ILE A 34 16.52 0.12 -10.00
C ILE A 34 15.79 1.46 -9.88
N ARG A 35 16.09 2.20 -8.83
CA ARG A 35 15.51 3.51 -8.59
C ARG A 35 16.44 4.61 -9.09
N VAL A 36 15.91 5.48 -9.94
CA VAL A 36 16.59 6.65 -10.50
C VAL A 36 16.35 7.85 -9.61
N GLU A 37 17.37 8.26 -8.86
CA GLU A 37 17.35 9.40 -7.96
C GLU A 37 17.82 10.69 -8.66
N ARG A 38 17.50 11.83 -8.06
CA ARG A 38 18.03 13.13 -8.53
C ARG A 38 19.47 13.32 -8.02
N LEU A 39 20.32 13.95 -8.81
CA LEU A 39 21.67 14.30 -8.38
C LEU A 39 21.69 15.11 -7.07
N ALA A 40 20.69 15.97 -6.87
CA ALA A 40 20.59 16.80 -5.67
C ALA A 40 20.36 16.01 -4.37
N ASP A 41 19.91 14.76 -4.50
CA ASP A 41 19.64 13.87 -3.35
C ASP A 41 20.87 13.02 -2.96
N VAL A 42 21.93 13.06 -3.81
CA VAL A 42 23.19 12.34 -3.54
C VAL A 42 23.97 13.08 -2.45
N PRO A 43 24.47 12.38 -1.41
CA PRO A 43 25.29 12.99 -0.38
C PRO A 43 26.55 13.68 -0.94
N LEU A 44 26.89 14.84 -0.39
CA LEU A 44 28.08 15.62 -0.82
C LEU A 44 29.41 15.02 -0.37
N ALA A 45 29.41 14.03 0.51
CA ALA A 45 30.59 13.34 1.00
C ALA A 45 30.39 11.84 0.92
N ASP A 46 31.48 11.08 0.85
CA ASP A 46 31.46 9.63 0.97
C ASP A 46 30.80 9.23 2.30
N VAL A 47 29.59 8.74 2.23
CA VAL A 47 28.86 8.23 3.38
C VAL A 47 29.17 6.75 3.47
N PRO A 48 29.79 6.28 4.57
CA PRO A 48 30.05 4.86 4.75
C PRO A 48 28.77 4.03 4.66
N ASP A 49 28.83 2.85 4.05
CA ASP A 49 27.69 1.93 3.92
C ASP A 49 27.01 1.59 5.27
N ASN A 50 27.77 1.70 6.37
CA ASN A 50 27.33 1.45 7.74
C ASN A 50 27.06 2.74 8.53
N ALA A 51 27.03 3.91 7.90
CA ALA A 51 26.71 5.15 8.60
C ALA A 51 25.30 5.04 9.21
N PRO A 52 25.17 5.37 10.52
CA PRO A 52 23.87 5.35 11.17
C PRO A 52 22.96 6.37 10.49
N GLU A 53 21.80 5.90 10.08
CA GLU A 53 20.82 6.75 9.43
C GLU A 53 19.75 7.27 10.38
N PRO A 54 19.27 8.49 10.10
CA PRO A 54 17.87 8.54 9.74
C PRO A 54 17.70 9.03 8.30
N ARG A 55 17.44 8.13 7.35
CA ARG A 55 16.87 8.55 6.08
C ARG A 55 15.39 8.80 6.32
N PRO A 56 14.87 10.01 6.13
CA PRO A 56 13.43 10.17 6.00
C PRO A 56 12.99 9.29 4.82
N HIS A 57 12.26 8.23 5.02
CA HIS A 57 11.75 7.30 3.98
C HIS A 57 12.56 6.00 3.76
N SER A 58 13.57 5.67 4.57
CA SER A 58 14.35 4.43 4.41
C SER A 58 13.50 3.14 4.40
N PHE A 59 12.36 3.12 5.12
CA PHE A 59 11.45 1.98 5.14
C PHE A 59 10.78 1.67 3.77
N TRP A 60 10.70 2.67 2.88
CA TRP A 60 10.18 2.45 1.52
C TRP A 60 11.22 1.85 0.59
N ASP A 61 12.51 2.04 0.89
CA ASP A 61 13.59 1.85 -0.07
C ASP A 61 14.27 0.48 -0.01
N ARG A 62 13.85 -0.38 0.91
CA ARG A 62 14.40 -1.75 0.99
C ARG A 62 14.18 -2.51 -0.32
N GLY A 63 15.16 -3.33 -0.67
CA GLY A 63 15.09 -4.19 -1.84
C GLY A 63 15.43 -3.51 -3.16
N ARG A 64 15.75 -2.21 -3.14
CA ARG A 64 16.11 -1.44 -4.35
C ARG A 64 17.61 -1.25 -4.49
N ARG A 65 18.02 -1.06 -5.73
CA ARG A 65 19.31 -0.47 -6.10
C ARG A 65 19.08 0.99 -6.45
N SER A 66 20.00 1.86 -6.08
CA SER A 66 19.86 3.30 -6.29
C SER A 66 20.94 3.83 -7.26
N ILE A 67 20.48 4.46 -8.35
CA ILE A 67 21.33 5.22 -9.27
C ILE A 67 20.93 6.68 -9.22
N ALA A 68 21.82 7.57 -9.61
CA ALA A 68 21.53 9.01 -9.70
C ALA A 68 21.75 9.52 -11.11
N ALA A 69 20.74 10.18 -11.70
CA ALA A 69 20.81 10.78 -13.02
C ALA A 69 20.09 12.14 -13.08
N ASP A 70 20.65 13.08 -13.83
CA ASP A 70 19.99 14.35 -14.12
C ASP A 70 19.05 14.21 -15.32
N LEU A 71 17.76 14.11 -15.04
CA LEU A 71 16.74 14.01 -16.08
C LEU A 71 16.52 15.31 -16.88
N LYS A 72 17.26 16.38 -16.58
CA LYS A 72 17.32 17.60 -17.41
C LYS A 72 18.54 17.64 -18.32
N HIS A 73 19.53 16.78 -18.09
CA HIS A 73 20.70 16.64 -18.92
C HIS A 73 20.44 15.61 -20.03
N PRO A 74 20.71 15.90 -21.32
CA PRO A 74 20.45 14.95 -22.41
C PRO A 74 21.09 13.58 -22.19
N ASP A 75 22.33 13.52 -21.70
CA ASP A 75 23.03 12.27 -21.45
C ASP A 75 22.46 11.53 -20.23
N GLY A 76 21.88 12.24 -19.25
CA GLY A 76 21.16 11.62 -18.12
C GLY A 76 19.87 10.96 -18.60
N VAL A 77 19.12 11.62 -19.48
CA VAL A 77 17.92 11.04 -20.11
C VAL A 77 18.29 9.84 -20.97
N GLU A 78 19.34 9.93 -21.81
CA GLU A 78 19.78 8.82 -22.64
C GLU A 78 20.27 7.63 -21.79
N THR A 79 20.93 7.89 -20.64
CA THR A 79 21.30 6.83 -19.68
C THR A 79 20.06 6.07 -19.21
N VAL A 80 19.00 6.77 -18.82
CA VAL A 80 17.75 6.15 -18.37
C VAL A 80 17.05 5.40 -19.52
N LEU A 81 17.04 5.94 -20.73
CA LEU A 81 16.47 5.25 -21.90
C LEU A 81 17.19 3.93 -22.22
N ARG A 82 18.54 3.93 -22.17
CA ARG A 82 19.32 2.69 -22.36
C ARG A 82 19.06 1.65 -21.27
N LEU A 83 18.85 2.06 -20.01
CA LEU A 83 18.42 1.14 -18.96
C LEU A 83 17.03 0.57 -19.27
N ALA A 84 16.11 1.39 -19.75
CA ALA A 84 14.75 0.99 -20.12
C ALA A 84 14.71 -0.02 -21.29
N GLU A 85 15.70 -0.03 -22.18
CA GLU A 85 15.81 -1.02 -23.27
C GLU A 85 15.88 -2.47 -22.75
N ARG A 86 16.38 -2.67 -21.53
CA ARG A 86 16.54 -3.97 -20.88
C ARG A 86 15.60 -4.20 -19.69
N ALA A 87 14.83 -3.20 -19.32
CA ALA A 87 13.85 -3.30 -18.25
C ALA A 87 12.54 -3.94 -18.75
N ASP A 88 11.86 -4.66 -17.86
CA ASP A 88 10.52 -5.19 -18.13
C ASP A 88 9.44 -4.18 -17.75
N VAL A 89 9.73 -3.31 -16.77
CA VAL A 89 8.79 -2.33 -16.23
C VAL A 89 9.47 -0.98 -16.06
N PHE A 90 8.78 0.09 -16.45
CA PHE A 90 9.14 1.48 -16.15
C PHE A 90 8.04 2.10 -15.30
N LEU A 91 8.39 2.68 -14.14
CA LEU A 91 7.45 3.26 -13.19
C LEU A 91 7.72 4.76 -12.99
N GLU A 92 6.67 5.58 -13.04
CA GLU A 92 6.75 7.00 -12.73
C GLU A 92 5.50 7.49 -11.99
N SER A 93 5.64 8.61 -11.25
CA SER A 93 4.54 9.27 -10.54
C SER A 93 4.54 10.79 -10.70
N PHE A 94 5.06 11.27 -11.80
CA PHE A 94 5.01 12.69 -12.12
C PHE A 94 3.61 13.12 -12.56
N ARG A 95 3.36 14.42 -12.52
CA ARG A 95 2.13 14.98 -13.09
C ARG A 95 2.06 14.72 -14.58
N PRO A 96 0.84 14.54 -15.14
CA PRO A 96 0.66 14.29 -16.56
C PRO A 96 1.42 15.28 -17.45
N GLY A 97 2.16 14.75 -18.43
CA GLY A 97 2.97 15.52 -19.37
C GLY A 97 4.38 15.87 -18.89
N VAL A 98 4.79 15.51 -17.68
CA VAL A 98 6.17 15.75 -17.18
C VAL A 98 7.16 14.79 -17.83
N CYS A 99 6.90 13.50 -17.83
CA CYS A 99 7.76 12.51 -18.47
C CYS A 99 7.88 12.75 -19.98
N GLU A 100 6.81 13.16 -20.63
CA GLU A 100 6.84 13.53 -22.05
C GLU A 100 7.79 14.71 -22.31
N ARG A 101 7.76 15.76 -21.48
CA ARG A 101 8.68 16.90 -21.60
C ARG A 101 10.13 16.54 -21.30
N LEU A 102 10.37 15.54 -20.47
CA LEU A 102 11.71 15.03 -20.15
C LEU A 102 12.24 14.07 -21.22
N GLY A 103 11.44 13.70 -22.24
CA GLY A 103 11.81 12.70 -23.24
C GLY A 103 11.75 11.26 -22.71
N LEU A 104 11.03 11.03 -21.61
CA LEU A 104 10.83 9.73 -20.94
C LEU A 104 9.36 9.30 -20.97
N GLY A 105 8.52 9.92 -21.81
CA GLY A 105 7.12 9.54 -21.96
C GLY A 105 6.96 8.14 -22.57
N PRO A 106 5.76 7.53 -22.40
CA PRO A 106 5.52 6.14 -22.78
C PRO A 106 5.80 5.84 -24.25
N ASP A 107 5.54 6.77 -25.17
CA ASP A 107 5.80 6.60 -26.60
C ASP A 107 7.30 6.44 -26.89
N VAL A 108 8.13 7.28 -26.25
CA VAL A 108 9.59 7.25 -26.42
C VAL A 108 10.20 5.99 -25.81
N VAL A 109 9.84 5.68 -24.56
CA VAL A 109 10.39 4.51 -23.86
C VAL A 109 9.98 3.22 -24.55
N ARG A 110 8.71 3.09 -24.95
CA ARG A 110 8.20 1.89 -25.62
C ARG A 110 8.67 1.76 -27.08
N ALA A 111 9.03 2.85 -27.71
CA ALA A 111 9.70 2.78 -29.02
C ALA A 111 11.09 2.12 -28.93
N ARG A 112 11.80 2.31 -27.78
CA ARG A 112 13.07 1.63 -27.51
C ARG A 112 12.87 0.16 -27.08
N ASN A 113 11.81 -0.10 -26.31
CA ASN A 113 11.49 -1.44 -25.81
C ASN A 113 9.97 -1.72 -25.92
N PRO A 114 9.51 -2.28 -27.06
CA PRO A 114 8.08 -2.56 -27.27
C PRO A 114 7.45 -3.55 -26.29
N ARG A 115 8.26 -4.32 -25.56
CA ARG A 115 7.79 -5.29 -24.55
C ARG A 115 7.60 -4.67 -23.16
N LEU A 116 8.11 -3.47 -22.94
CA LEU A 116 8.11 -2.82 -21.64
C LEU A 116 6.71 -2.42 -21.19
N VAL A 117 6.39 -2.74 -19.94
CA VAL A 117 5.18 -2.26 -19.24
C VAL A 117 5.49 -0.89 -18.64
N TYR A 118 4.74 0.13 -19.01
CA TYR A 118 4.92 1.50 -18.53
C TYR A 118 3.83 1.85 -17.50
N GLY A 119 4.17 1.81 -16.20
CA GLY A 119 3.25 2.13 -15.10
C GLY A 119 3.31 3.61 -14.72
N ARG A 120 2.16 4.27 -14.73
CA ARG A 120 1.97 5.69 -14.36
C ARG A 120 1.08 5.78 -13.13
N LEU A 121 1.60 6.31 -12.03
CA LEU A 121 0.84 6.48 -10.80
C LEU A 121 0.54 7.95 -10.53
N THR A 122 -0.73 8.31 -10.59
CA THR A 122 -1.18 9.67 -10.27
C THR A 122 -2.39 9.65 -9.34
N GLY A 123 -2.68 10.77 -8.72
CA GLY A 123 -3.87 10.87 -7.87
C GLY A 123 -5.18 10.84 -8.65
N TRP A 124 -5.22 11.59 -9.75
CA TRP A 124 -6.45 11.84 -10.51
C TRP A 124 -6.52 11.13 -11.87
N GLY A 125 -5.48 10.41 -12.27
CA GLY A 125 -5.37 9.86 -13.63
C GLY A 125 -4.68 10.80 -14.61
N GLN A 126 -4.47 10.30 -15.84
CA GLN A 126 -3.83 11.07 -16.92
C GLN A 126 -4.78 12.07 -17.56
N GLU A 127 -6.08 11.87 -17.44
CA GLU A 127 -7.14 12.65 -18.07
C GLU A 127 -8.14 13.18 -17.05
N GLY A 128 -9.05 14.01 -17.50
CA GLY A 128 -10.10 14.58 -16.66
C GLY A 128 -9.75 15.96 -16.08
N PRO A 129 -10.75 16.66 -15.50
CA PRO A 129 -10.62 18.05 -15.08
C PRO A 129 -9.62 18.26 -13.94
N LEU A 130 -9.33 17.25 -13.14
CA LEU A 130 -8.42 17.29 -11.99
C LEU A 130 -7.03 16.73 -12.29
N ALA A 131 -6.76 16.17 -13.47
CA ALA A 131 -5.52 15.45 -13.79
C ALA A 131 -4.24 16.24 -13.47
N LYS A 132 -4.27 17.57 -13.60
CA LYS A 132 -3.13 18.47 -13.33
C LYS A 132 -3.18 19.15 -11.94
N VAL A 133 -4.19 18.86 -11.14
CA VAL A 133 -4.39 19.49 -9.83
C VAL A 133 -3.59 18.74 -8.76
N ALA A 134 -2.94 19.49 -7.86
CA ALA A 134 -2.24 18.92 -6.72
C ALA A 134 -3.22 18.40 -5.70
N ALA A 135 -2.95 17.21 -5.15
CA ALA A 135 -3.72 16.61 -4.08
C ALA A 135 -2.91 15.49 -3.41
N HIS A 136 -3.45 14.96 -2.30
CA HIS A 136 -2.88 13.84 -1.55
C HIS A 136 -3.99 12.82 -1.22
N SER A 137 -3.62 11.68 -0.64
CA SER A 137 -4.46 10.52 -0.33
C SER A 137 -5.87 10.89 0.12
N LEU A 138 -5.99 11.71 1.15
CA LEU A 138 -7.28 12.15 1.70
C LEU A 138 -8.20 12.80 0.65
N ASN A 139 -7.64 13.54 -0.31
CA ASN A 139 -8.43 14.21 -1.34
C ASN A 139 -9.01 13.22 -2.36
N TYR A 140 -8.21 12.23 -2.75
CA TYR A 140 -8.64 11.15 -3.65
C TYR A 140 -9.73 10.32 -2.99
N GLU A 141 -9.54 9.96 -1.72
CA GLU A 141 -10.51 9.23 -0.91
C GLU A 141 -11.82 10.02 -0.74
N ALA A 142 -11.73 11.32 -0.43
CA ALA A 142 -12.90 12.16 -0.19
C ALA A 142 -13.84 12.27 -1.41
N LEU A 143 -13.26 12.34 -2.62
CA LEU A 143 -14.03 12.44 -3.85
C LEU A 143 -14.83 11.17 -4.15
N THR A 144 -14.42 10.01 -3.66
CA THR A 144 -15.08 8.73 -3.88
C THR A 144 -16.23 8.44 -2.92
N GLY A 145 -16.51 9.32 -1.97
CA GLY A 145 -17.54 9.10 -0.95
C GLY A 145 -17.08 8.23 0.23
N ILE A 146 -15.95 7.50 0.14
CA ILE A 146 -15.52 6.58 1.20
C ILE A 146 -15.23 7.30 2.53
N VAL A 147 -14.66 8.51 2.49
CA VAL A 147 -14.41 9.31 3.70
C VAL A 147 -15.72 9.71 4.35
N ARG A 148 -16.76 10.04 3.56
CA ARG A 148 -18.09 10.40 4.10
C ARG A 148 -18.80 9.20 4.75
N ALA A 149 -18.45 7.98 4.37
CA ALA A 149 -19.03 6.75 4.92
C ALA A 149 -18.42 6.34 6.27
N ILE A 150 -17.32 6.97 6.73
CA ILE A 150 -16.56 6.51 7.92
C ILE A 150 -16.50 7.61 8.97
N GLY A 151 -17.02 7.31 10.15
CA GLY A 151 -17.02 8.21 11.31
C GLY A 151 -18.19 7.95 12.26
N PRO A 152 -18.23 8.62 13.41
CA PRO A 152 -19.29 8.46 14.38
C PRO A 152 -20.60 9.09 13.88
N ARG A 153 -21.73 8.47 14.23
CA ARG A 153 -23.06 9.01 13.92
C ARG A 153 -23.22 10.43 14.47
N GLY A 154 -23.61 11.36 13.61
CA GLY A 154 -23.76 12.78 13.96
C GLY A 154 -22.46 13.56 14.17
N GLY A 155 -21.31 12.89 13.99
CA GLY A 155 -19.98 13.52 14.04
C GLY A 155 -19.39 13.83 12.67
N PRO A 156 -18.16 14.36 12.61
CA PRO A 156 -17.47 14.57 11.35
C PRO A 156 -16.93 13.26 10.77
N PRO A 157 -16.74 13.19 9.43
CA PRO A 157 -15.95 12.11 8.81
C PRO A 157 -14.53 12.04 9.37
N VAL A 158 -13.96 10.82 9.40
CA VAL A 158 -12.63 10.55 9.95
C VAL A 158 -11.65 10.23 8.82
N PRO A 159 -10.44 10.86 8.78
CA PRO A 159 -9.40 10.50 7.82
C PRO A 159 -8.95 9.05 7.97
N LEU A 160 -8.72 8.37 6.84
CA LEU A 160 -8.39 6.94 6.77
C LEU A 160 -6.87 6.67 6.81
N LEU A 161 -6.06 7.63 7.26
CA LEU A 161 -4.62 7.64 7.04
C LEU A 161 -4.32 7.65 5.51
N GLN A 162 -3.30 6.90 5.09
CA GLN A 162 -2.93 6.74 3.68
C GLN A 162 -3.23 5.32 3.15
N PHE A 163 -3.96 4.51 3.97
CA PHE A 163 -4.14 3.10 3.66
C PHE A 163 -4.95 2.86 2.40
N VAL A 164 -6.02 3.63 2.22
CA VAL A 164 -6.97 3.39 1.13
C VAL A 164 -6.52 4.12 -0.14
N GLY A 165 -6.11 5.37 -0.06
CA GLY A 165 -5.71 6.16 -1.22
C GLY A 165 -4.33 5.76 -1.75
N ASP A 166 -3.25 6.08 -1.01
CA ASP A 166 -1.89 5.87 -1.51
C ASP A 166 -1.53 4.38 -1.62
N PHE A 167 -1.86 3.56 -0.58
CA PHE A 167 -1.35 2.20 -0.54
C PHE A 167 -2.24 1.20 -1.26
N ALA A 168 -3.53 1.11 -0.92
CA ALA A 168 -4.43 0.17 -1.57
C ALA A 168 -4.82 0.62 -2.99
N GLY A 169 -5.47 1.78 -3.11
CA GLY A 169 -5.96 2.33 -4.38
C GLY A 169 -4.87 2.80 -5.32
N GLY A 170 -3.71 3.19 -4.77
CA GLY A 170 -2.54 3.59 -5.55
C GLY A 170 -1.56 2.45 -5.78
N GLY A 171 -0.62 2.29 -4.84
CA GLY A 171 0.56 1.43 -5.04
C GLY A 171 0.23 -0.04 -5.27
N LEU A 172 -0.67 -0.64 -4.48
CA LEU A 172 -1.04 -2.05 -4.65
C LEU A 172 -1.87 -2.25 -5.93
N HIS A 173 -2.77 -1.32 -6.24
CA HIS A 173 -3.58 -1.37 -7.45
C HIS A 173 -2.71 -1.27 -8.71
N LEU A 174 -1.72 -0.36 -8.74
CA LEU A 174 -0.75 -0.29 -9.82
C LEU A 174 0.11 -1.56 -9.91
N ALA A 175 0.59 -2.10 -8.77
CA ALA A 175 1.36 -3.35 -8.77
C ALA A 175 0.56 -4.52 -9.36
N TYR A 176 -0.72 -4.63 -9.05
CA TYR A 176 -1.62 -5.60 -9.68
C TYR A 176 -1.73 -5.37 -11.19
N GLY A 177 -1.95 -4.13 -11.64
CA GLY A 177 -2.00 -3.79 -13.06
C GLY A 177 -0.71 -4.12 -13.80
N VAL A 178 0.44 -3.83 -13.19
CA VAL A 178 1.77 -4.16 -13.74
C VAL A 178 1.95 -5.68 -13.90
N VAL A 179 1.58 -6.47 -12.89
CA VAL A 179 1.67 -7.94 -12.97
C VAL A 179 0.76 -8.49 -14.06
N CYS A 180 -0.47 -7.98 -14.19
CA CYS A 180 -1.37 -8.36 -15.28
C CYS A 180 -0.77 -8.02 -16.65
N ALA A 181 -0.20 -6.82 -16.80
CA ALA A 181 0.43 -6.40 -18.04
C ALA A 181 1.69 -7.21 -18.38
N LEU A 182 2.51 -7.57 -17.38
CA LEU A 182 3.66 -8.48 -17.56
C LEU A 182 3.21 -9.87 -18.02
N PHE A 183 2.18 -10.41 -17.40
CA PHE A 183 1.62 -11.70 -17.79
C PHE A 183 1.08 -11.70 -19.23
N GLU A 184 0.45 -10.59 -19.63
CA GLU A 184 0.00 -10.41 -21.01
C GLU A 184 1.17 -10.27 -21.98
N ALA A 185 2.19 -9.45 -21.64
CA ALA A 185 3.37 -9.22 -22.47
C ALA A 185 4.24 -10.49 -22.68
N GLN A 186 4.22 -11.42 -21.71
CA GLN A 186 4.87 -12.73 -21.91
C GLN A 186 4.19 -13.56 -23.02
N ARG A 187 2.92 -13.35 -23.28
CA ARG A 187 2.14 -14.06 -24.30
C ARG A 187 2.16 -13.38 -25.66
N SER A 188 1.97 -12.07 -25.69
CA SER A 188 1.89 -11.27 -26.92
C SER A 188 3.25 -10.79 -27.43
N GLY A 189 4.23 -10.67 -26.54
CA GLY A 189 5.49 -10.00 -26.82
C GLY A 189 5.39 -8.46 -26.82
N GLN A 190 4.27 -7.89 -26.38
CA GLN A 190 4.01 -6.46 -26.40
C GLN A 190 3.69 -5.95 -24.98
N GLY A 191 4.40 -4.91 -24.56
CA GLY A 191 4.06 -4.18 -23.35
C GLY A 191 2.94 -3.19 -23.55
N GLN A 192 2.51 -2.54 -22.48
CA GLN A 192 1.43 -1.56 -22.52
C GLN A 192 1.61 -0.49 -21.43
N VAL A 193 0.85 0.60 -21.55
CA VAL A 193 0.75 1.60 -20.48
C VAL A 193 -0.29 1.16 -19.48
N VAL A 194 0.05 1.28 -18.19
CA VAL A 194 -0.86 1.07 -17.06
C VAL A 194 -1.06 2.41 -16.37
N ASP A 195 -2.22 3.02 -16.53
CA ASP A 195 -2.61 4.24 -15.80
C ASP A 195 -3.20 3.83 -14.43
N GLY A 196 -2.44 4.08 -13.37
CA GLY A 196 -2.78 3.77 -11.99
C GLY A 196 -3.30 5.01 -11.27
N ALA A 197 -4.50 5.48 -11.60
CA ALA A 197 -5.12 6.57 -10.86
C ALA A 197 -5.56 6.12 -9.46
N MET A 198 -5.08 6.81 -8.41
CA MET A 198 -5.45 6.46 -7.02
C MET A 198 -6.96 6.58 -6.80
N VAL A 199 -7.60 7.60 -7.36
CA VAL A 199 -9.05 7.78 -7.26
C VAL A 199 -9.83 6.61 -7.84
N ASP A 200 -9.39 6.07 -8.99
CA ASP A 200 -10.04 4.93 -9.65
C ASP A 200 -9.85 3.65 -8.83
N GLY A 201 -8.66 3.46 -8.26
CA GLY A 201 -8.38 2.35 -7.35
C GLY A 201 -9.27 2.39 -6.11
N VAL A 202 -9.45 3.55 -5.47
CA VAL A 202 -10.37 3.72 -4.33
C VAL A 202 -11.81 3.43 -4.74
N MET A 203 -12.27 3.93 -5.90
CA MET A 203 -13.62 3.63 -6.42
C MET A 203 -13.80 2.14 -6.69
N SER A 204 -12.78 1.46 -7.20
CA SER A 204 -12.81 0.01 -7.43
C SER A 204 -13.03 -0.77 -6.12
N PHE A 205 -12.33 -0.39 -5.03
CA PHE A 205 -12.55 -1.00 -3.71
C PHE A 205 -13.89 -0.63 -3.09
N ALA A 206 -14.43 0.54 -3.40
CA ALA A 206 -15.74 0.99 -2.95
C ALA A 206 -16.91 0.38 -3.73
N ALA A 207 -16.67 -0.36 -4.82
CA ALA A 207 -17.70 -0.91 -5.68
C ALA A 207 -18.83 -1.68 -4.93
N PRO A 208 -18.53 -2.53 -3.90
CA PRO A 208 -19.59 -3.18 -3.11
C PRO A 208 -20.49 -2.18 -2.37
N TYR A 209 -19.94 -1.06 -1.89
CA TYR A 209 -20.69 -0.03 -1.18
C TYR A 209 -21.60 0.77 -2.12
N TYR A 210 -21.15 1.08 -3.33
CA TYR A 210 -22.00 1.66 -4.35
C TYR A 210 -23.17 0.72 -4.72
N ALA A 211 -22.92 -0.58 -4.84
CA ALA A 211 -23.96 -1.57 -5.09
C ALA A 211 -24.94 -1.66 -3.91
N MET A 212 -24.48 -1.72 -2.66
CA MET A 212 -25.34 -1.73 -1.46
C MET A 212 -26.16 -0.44 -1.35
N HIS A 213 -25.58 0.71 -1.68
CA HIS A 213 -26.29 1.99 -1.70
C HIS A 213 -27.43 1.95 -2.75
N ALA A 214 -27.14 1.52 -3.96
CA ALA A 214 -28.14 1.39 -5.03
C ALA A 214 -29.29 0.42 -4.66
N MET A 215 -29.01 -0.59 -3.83
CA MET A 215 -30.02 -1.54 -3.31
C MET A 215 -30.75 -1.04 -2.05
N GLY A 216 -30.43 0.14 -1.54
CA GLY A 216 -31.00 0.66 -0.27
C GLY A 216 -30.50 -0.05 0.99
N MET A 217 -29.44 -0.87 0.87
CA MET A 217 -28.82 -1.59 2.00
C MET A 217 -27.80 -0.71 2.75
N HIS A 218 -27.28 0.31 2.11
CA HIS A 218 -26.39 1.33 2.67
C HIS A 218 -26.97 2.73 2.42
N THR A 219 -26.89 3.62 3.40
CA THR A 219 -27.40 4.99 3.32
C THR A 219 -26.26 5.98 3.53
N ASP A 220 -26.45 7.23 3.12
CA ASP A 220 -25.49 8.32 3.34
C ASP A 220 -25.42 8.79 4.80
N GLU A 221 -26.25 8.24 5.70
CA GLU A 221 -26.19 8.51 7.13
C GLU A 221 -25.07 7.69 7.77
N MET A 222 -23.94 8.34 8.01
CA MET A 222 -22.74 7.78 8.62
C MET A 222 -23.04 7.23 10.04
N GLY A 223 -22.48 6.05 10.38
CA GLY A 223 -22.67 5.39 11.66
C GLY A 223 -24.08 4.83 11.88
N SER A 224 -24.82 4.57 10.79
CA SER A 224 -26.15 3.95 10.82
C SER A 224 -26.25 2.66 9.99
N ASN A 225 -25.19 2.29 9.30
CA ASN A 225 -25.15 1.14 8.41
C ASN A 225 -24.50 -0.08 9.07
N LEU A 226 -24.48 -1.20 8.36
CA LEU A 226 -23.99 -2.48 8.88
C LEU A 226 -22.49 -2.44 9.25
N PHE A 227 -21.66 -1.86 8.38
CA PHE A 227 -20.20 -1.92 8.48
C PHE A 227 -19.53 -0.63 8.98
N ASP A 228 -20.29 0.40 9.31
CA ASP A 228 -19.78 1.71 9.73
C ASP A 228 -19.95 2.00 11.23
N GLY A 229 -20.25 0.95 12.02
CA GLY A 229 -20.51 1.07 13.46
C GLY A 229 -21.98 1.35 13.80
N GLY A 230 -22.89 1.33 12.84
CA GLY A 230 -24.34 1.38 13.08
C GLY A 230 -24.85 0.12 13.78
N ALA A 231 -24.45 -1.06 13.28
CA ALA A 231 -24.84 -2.33 13.89
C ALA A 231 -24.08 -2.58 15.19
N HIS A 232 -24.82 -3.02 16.24
CA HIS A 232 -24.22 -3.35 17.54
C HIS A 232 -23.31 -4.56 17.49
N PHE A 233 -23.54 -5.48 16.59
CA PHE A 233 -22.78 -6.72 16.44
C PHE A 233 -21.59 -6.58 15.44
N TYR A 234 -21.41 -5.40 14.82
CA TYR A 234 -20.27 -5.09 13.98
C TYR A 234 -19.71 -3.74 14.41
N ASN A 235 -18.94 -3.73 15.50
CA ASN A 235 -18.56 -2.49 16.16
C ASN A 235 -17.31 -2.62 17.03
N VAL A 236 -16.81 -1.47 17.49
CA VAL A 236 -15.72 -1.32 18.44
C VAL A 236 -16.30 -0.81 19.77
N TYR A 237 -15.87 -1.39 20.90
CA TYR A 237 -16.34 -1.05 22.23
C TYR A 237 -15.19 -0.73 23.17
N GLU A 238 -15.36 0.29 23.99
CA GLU A 238 -14.43 0.66 25.06
C GLU A 238 -14.57 -0.29 26.25
N THR A 239 -13.44 -0.68 26.83
CA THR A 239 -13.35 -1.55 28.02
C THR A 239 -13.11 -0.74 29.30
N ALA A 240 -13.16 -1.39 30.46
CA ALA A 240 -13.01 -0.71 31.76
C ALA A 240 -11.68 0.03 31.95
N ASP A 241 -10.63 -0.40 31.25
CA ASP A 241 -9.29 0.19 31.28
C ASP A 241 -9.03 1.24 30.18
N GLY A 242 -10.09 1.70 29.51
CA GLY A 242 -10.00 2.72 28.44
C GLY A 242 -9.38 2.21 27.13
N LYS A 243 -9.16 0.88 27.02
CA LYS A 243 -8.77 0.23 25.77
C LYS A 243 -10.02 -0.17 24.99
N TYR A 244 -9.82 -0.82 23.82
CA TYR A 244 -10.91 -1.16 22.92
C TYR A 244 -10.88 -2.62 22.49
N VAL A 245 -12.05 -3.14 22.17
CA VAL A 245 -12.28 -4.45 21.57
C VAL A 245 -13.20 -4.31 20.35
N SER A 246 -13.11 -5.24 19.41
CA SER A 246 -14.00 -5.32 18.26
C SER A 246 -14.81 -6.62 18.29
N VAL A 247 -16.05 -6.55 17.83
CA VAL A 247 -16.92 -7.70 17.59
C VAL A 247 -17.51 -7.61 16.18
N ALA A 248 -17.62 -8.76 15.51
CA ALA A 248 -18.13 -8.82 14.14
C ALA A 248 -18.88 -10.13 13.80
N PRO A 249 -19.68 -10.72 14.72
CA PRO A 249 -20.42 -11.96 14.44
C PRO A 249 -21.63 -11.67 13.55
N MET A 250 -21.47 -11.81 12.24
CA MET A 250 -22.55 -11.57 11.29
C MET A 250 -23.52 -12.74 11.21
N GLU A 251 -23.04 -13.96 11.24
CA GLU A 251 -23.85 -15.16 11.15
C GLU A 251 -24.60 -15.42 12.47
N PRO A 252 -25.86 -15.89 12.43
CA PRO A 252 -26.68 -16.07 13.64
C PRO A 252 -26.06 -16.97 14.70
N HIS A 253 -25.32 -18.00 14.31
CA HIS A 253 -24.68 -18.91 15.28
C HIS A 253 -23.47 -18.27 15.99
N PHE A 254 -22.68 -17.46 15.32
CA PHE A 254 -21.59 -16.69 15.93
C PHE A 254 -22.15 -15.59 16.85
N TYR A 255 -23.24 -14.95 16.42
CA TYR A 255 -23.91 -13.95 17.24
C TYR A 255 -24.51 -14.58 18.51
N ALA A 256 -25.14 -15.74 18.40
CA ALA A 256 -25.67 -16.48 19.55
C ALA A 256 -24.56 -16.85 20.55
N LEU A 257 -23.39 -17.27 20.07
CA LEU A 257 -22.23 -17.54 20.91
C LEU A 257 -21.72 -16.27 21.61
N LEU A 258 -21.65 -15.14 20.92
CA LEU A 258 -21.28 -13.86 21.54
C LEU A 258 -22.27 -13.51 22.66
N LEU A 259 -23.58 -13.61 22.41
CA LEU A 259 -24.62 -13.32 23.42
C LEU A 259 -24.47 -14.21 24.66
N ASP A 260 -24.26 -15.52 24.47
CA ASP A 260 -24.02 -16.47 25.56
C ASP A 260 -22.80 -16.04 26.42
N LYS A 261 -21.68 -15.72 25.76
CA LYS A 261 -20.46 -15.26 26.44
C LYS A 261 -20.63 -13.92 27.17
N LEU A 262 -21.51 -13.06 26.67
CA LEU A 262 -21.87 -11.79 27.31
C LEU A 262 -22.92 -11.97 28.44
N GLY A 263 -23.47 -13.19 28.64
CA GLY A 263 -24.52 -13.46 29.60
C GLY A 263 -25.89 -12.89 29.20
N LEU A 264 -26.16 -12.82 27.91
CA LEU A 264 -27.40 -12.26 27.35
C LEU A 264 -28.29 -13.39 26.83
N ASP A 265 -29.57 -13.40 27.27
CA ASP A 265 -30.57 -14.32 26.76
C ASP A 265 -31.13 -13.82 25.41
N ALA A 266 -30.76 -14.50 24.34
CA ALA A 266 -31.19 -14.20 22.98
C ALA A 266 -32.72 -14.13 22.82
N ALA A 267 -33.48 -14.91 23.60
CA ALA A 267 -34.95 -14.93 23.55
C ALA A 267 -35.58 -13.61 24.00
N THR A 268 -34.85 -12.82 24.77
CA THR A 268 -35.32 -11.53 25.30
C THR A 268 -34.87 -10.32 24.47
N LEU A 269 -34.12 -10.55 23.37
CA LEU A 269 -33.52 -9.49 22.58
C LEU A 269 -34.26 -9.33 21.22
N PRO A 270 -34.20 -8.14 20.63
CA PRO A 270 -34.65 -7.93 19.26
C PRO A 270 -33.82 -8.77 18.28
N ALA A 271 -34.37 -8.99 17.10
CA ALA A 271 -33.65 -9.70 16.05
C ALA A 271 -32.33 -8.97 15.69
N GLN A 272 -31.28 -9.73 15.44
CA GLN A 272 -29.92 -9.20 15.15
C GLN A 272 -29.92 -8.10 14.09
N TYR A 273 -30.65 -8.30 13.00
CA TYR A 273 -30.70 -7.39 11.85
C TYR A 273 -31.82 -6.35 11.92
N ASP A 274 -32.55 -6.26 13.03
CA ASP A 274 -33.54 -5.21 13.25
C ASP A 274 -32.84 -3.86 13.53
N ARG A 275 -32.74 -3.06 12.46
CA ARG A 275 -32.00 -1.78 12.45
C ARG A 275 -32.57 -0.76 13.44
N GLU A 276 -33.89 -0.80 13.72
CA GLU A 276 -34.53 0.12 14.66
C GLU A 276 -33.94 -0.02 16.07
N HIS A 277 -33.58 -1.22 16.45
CA HIS A 277 -33.05 -1.56 17.77
C HIS A 277 -31.52 -1.47 17.88
N TRP A 278 -30.77 -1.29 16.79
CA TRP A 278 -29.32 -1.22 16.82
C TRP A 278 -28.77 -0.17 17.78
N PRO A 279 -29.32 1.09 17.85
CA PRO A 279 -28.78 2.08 18.79
C PRO A 279 -28.88 1.63 20.26
N ALA A 280 -30.04 1.14 20.69
CA ALA A 280 -30.23 0.65 22.05
C ALA A 280 -29.37 -0.56 22.39
N MET A 281 -29.24 -1.50 21.44
CA MET A 281 -28.36 -2.66 21.61
C MET A 281 -26.87 -2.27 21.66
N ARG A 282 -26.45 -1.26 20.92
CA ARG A 282 -25.09 -0.73 20.98
C ARG A 282 -24.77 -0.14 22.34
N GLU A 283 -25.66 0.63 22.93
CA GLU A 283 -25.53 1.16 24.30
C GLU A 283 -25.44 0.01 25.34
N ARG A 284 -26.27 -1.01 25.18
CA ARG A 284 -26.24 -2.20 26.04
C ARG A 284 -24.90 -2.94 25.95
N PHE A 285 -24.38 -3.16 24.74
CA PHE A 285 -23.06 -3.78 24.52
C PHE A 285 -21.94 -2.92 25.11
N ALA A 286 -21.98 -1.59 24.88
CA ALA A 286 -21.01 -0.67 25.46
C ALA A 286 -20.97 -0.75 26.99
N THR A 287 -22.15 -0.81 27.63
CA THR A 287 -22.25 -0.99 29.09
C THR A 287 -21.62 -2.32 29.55
N ILE A 288 -21.88 -3.40 28.83
CA ILE A 288 -21.32 -4.73 29.15
C ILE A 288 -19.81 -4.74 28.98
N PHE A 289 -19.27 -4.24 27.84
CA PHE A 289 -17.82 -4.24 27.61
C PHE A 289 -17.06 -3.38 28.61
N LYS A 290 -17.67 -2.33 29.17
CA LYS A 290 -17.10 -1.53 30.27
C LYS A 290 -17.04 -2.24 31.64
N THR A 291 -17.61 -3.42 31.79
CA THR A 291 -17.55 -4.16 33.05
C THR A 291 -16.23 -4.86 33.32
N ARG A 292 -15.37 -5.05 32.30
CA ARG A 292 -14.09 -5.74 32.42
C ARG A 292 -13.01 -5.02 31.63
N ILE A 293 -11.75 -5.22 32.01
CA ILE A 293 -10.58 -4.77 31.24
C ILE A 293 -10.44 -5.58 29.95
N ARG A 294 -9.75 -5.02 28.95
CA ARG A 294 -9.55 -5.65 27.63
C ARG A 294 -8.99 -7.07 27.73
N ASP A 295 -7.97 -7.29 28.57
CA ASP A 295 -7.31 -8.58 28.69
C ASP A 295 -8.24 -9.67 29.28
N ALA A 296 -9.17 -9.27 30.16
CA ALA A 296 -10.20 -10.20 30.67
C ALA A 296 -11.23 -10.59 29.59
N TRP A 297 -11.54 -9.68 28.68
CA TRP A 297 -12.35 -9.99 27.49
C TRP A 297 -11.60 -10.87 26.51
N CYS A 298 -10.31 -10.65 26.28
CA CYS A 298 -9.47 -11.53 25.47
C CYS A 298 -9.46 -12.96 26.03
N ALA A 299 -9.25 -13.12 27.33
CA ALA A 299 -9.27 -14.44 27.97
C ALA A 299 -10.61 -15.19 27.82
N LEU A 300 -11.73 -14.46 27.69
CA LEU A 300 -13.06 -15.04 27.54
C LEU A 300 -13.44 -15.34 26.08
N LEU A 301 -13.04 -14.48 25.15
CA LEU A 301 -13.60 -14.45 23.79
C LEU A 301 -12.58 -14.78 22.69
N GLU A 302 -11.30 -14.48 22.89
CA GLU A 302 -10.28 -14.73 21.89
C GLU A 302 -10.08 -16.23 21.67
N GLY A 303 -9.95 -16.65 20.42
CA GLY A 303 -9.87 -18.07 20.06
C GLY A 303 -11.22 -18.80 20.06
N THR A 304 -12.34 -18.09 20.25
CA THR A 304 -13.70 -18.63 20.07
C THR A 304 -14.33 -18.09 18.77
N ASP A 305 -15.42 -18.72 18.32
CA ASP A 305 -16.17 -18.27 17.14
C ASP A 305 -17.11 -17.07 17.43
N ALA A 306 -16.86 -16.29 18.50
CA ALA A 306 -17.60 -15.07 18.79
C ALA A 306 -17.23 -13.87 17.90
N CYS A 307 -16.36 -14.05 16.91
CA CYS A 307 -15.83 -13.01 16.01
C CYS A 307 -15.31 -11.80 16.79
N PHE A 308 -14.41 -12.04 17.72
CA PHE A 308 -13.84 -11.06 18.63
C PHE A 308 -12.35 -10.83 18.35
N ALA A 309 -11.89 -9.58 18.50
CA ALA A 309 -10.47 -9.26 18.58
C ALA A 309 -10.21 -8.03 19.45
N PRO A 310 -9.06 -7.96 20.16
CA PRO A 310 -8.64 -6.70 20.78
C PRO A 310 -8.27 -5.66 19.70
N VAL A 311 -8.55 -4.39 19.98
CA VAL A 311 -8.00 -3.28 19.19
C VAL A 311 -6.64 -2.93 19.77
N LEU A 312 -5.59 -3.15 19.00
CA LEU A 312 -4.20 -3.05 19.44
C LEU A 312 -3.52 -1.80 18.89
N THR A 313 -2.59 -1.27 19.65
CA THR A 313 -1.59 -0.32 19.14
C THR A 313 -0.60 -1.05 18.21
N PHE A 314 0.17 -0.31 17.40
CA PHE A 314 1.20 -0.93 16.55
C PHE A 314 2.23 -1.74 17.34
N SER A 315 2.61 -1.27 18.54
CA SER A 315 3.54 -1.99 19.41
C SER A 315 2.93 -3.29 19.94
N GLU A 316 1.68 -3.26 20.40
CA GLU A 316 0.95 -4.44 20.87
C GLU A 316 0.72 -5.44 19.73
N ALA A 317 0.39 -4.96 18.51
CA ALA A 317 0.16 -5.81 17.35
C ALA A 317 1.39 -6.64 16.97
N ARG A 318 2.59 -6.07 17.07
CA ARG A 318 3.85 -6.80 16.83
C ARG A 318 4.05 -7.96 17.82
N ALA A 319 3.68 -7.76 19.09
CA ALA A 319 3.85 -8.73 20.17
C ALA A 319 2.68 -9.73 20.28
N HIS A 320 1.62 -9.54 19.51
CA HIS A 320 0.44 -10.40 19.57
C HIS A 320 0.79 -11.85 19.18
N PRO A 321 0.36 -12.89 19.95
CA PRO A 321 0.73 -14.28 19.70
C PRO A 321 0.47 -14.75 18.27
N HIS A 322 -0.63 -14.31 17.64
CA HIS A 322 -0.92 -14.64 16.24
C HIS A 322 0.09 -14.03 15.28
N ALA A 323 0.49 -12.76 15.46
CA ALA A 323 1.51 -12.11 14.64
C ALA A 323 2.86 -12.81 14.77
N VAL A 324 3.26 -13.19 15.99
CA VAL A 324 4.48 -13.95 16.27
C VAL A 324 4.43 -15.33 15.61
N ALA A 325 3.36 -16.09 15.80
CA ALA A 325 3.17 -17.42 15.20
C ALA A 325 3.19 -17.34 13.66
N ARG A 326 2.63 -16.28 13.10
CA ARG A 326 2.67 -16.00 11.66
C ARG A 326 4.01 -15.47 11.18
N ARG A 327 4.97 -15.17 12.07
CA ARG A 327 6.21 -14.46 11.72
C ARG A 327 5.90 -13.24 10.84
N ALA A 328 4.95 -12.42 11.30
CA ALA A 328 4.52 -11.23 10.56
C ALA A 328 5.62 -10.17 10.52
N PHE A 329 6.55 -10.23 11.47
CA PHE A 329 7.75 -9.40 11.56
C PHE A 329 8.97 -10.31 11.77
N ASP A 330 10.15 -9.88 11.32
CA ASP A 330 11.39 -10.63 11.53
C ASP A 330 11.84 -10.49 13.00
N PRO A 331 11.89 -11.57 13.78
CA PRO A 331 12.26 -11.49 15.20
C PRO A 331 13.72 -11.10 15.43
N ASP A 332 14.58 -11.27 14.42
CA ASP A 332 16.02 -11.01 14.52
C ASP A 332 16.39 -9.54 14.21
N VAL A 333 15.40 -8.70 13.86
CA VAL A 333 15.56 -7.29 13.56
C VAL A 333 14.90 -6.44 14.66
N ALA A 334 15.60 -5.44 15.20
CA ALA A 334 15.13 -4.63 16.33
C ALA A 334 13.83 -3.86 16.05
N ASP A 335 13.69 -3.28 14.85
CA ASP A 335 12.48 -2.59 14.37
C ASP A 335 12.10 -3.11 13.00
N PRO A 336 11.57 -4.35 12.93
CA PRO A 336 11.35 -5.00 11.67
C PRO A 336 10.16 -4.41 10.93
N ASP A 337 10.33 -4.27 9.62
CA ASP A 337 9.21 -4.14 8.70
C ASP A 337 8.38 -5.43 8.65
N PRO A 338 7.10 -5.35 8.27
CA PRO A 338 6.33 -6.54 7.99
C PRO A 338 7.00 -7.42 6.92
N THR A 339 7.01 -8.74 7.17
CA THR A 339 7.54 -9.71 6.20
C THR A 339 6.74 -9.68 4.89
N PRO A 340 7.36 -9.99 3.73
CA PRO A 340 6.69 -9.98 2.44
C PRO A 340 5.41 -10.82 2.39
N THR A 341 4.38 -10.25 1.81
CA THR A 341 3.08 -10.89 1.59
C THR A 341 2.55 -10.54 0.18
N PRO A 342 1.70 -11.42 -0.45
CA PRO A 342 1.21 -12.71 0.03
C PRO A 342 2.31 -13.77 0.15
N ARG A 343 2.07 -14.82 0.98
CA ARG A 343 3.01 -15.92 1.15
C ARG A 343 2.78 -16.98 0.09
N LEU A 344 3.78 -17.24 -0.71
CA LEU A 344 3.77 -18.29 -1.72
C LEU A 344 4.58 -19.47 -1.19
N ASP A 345 4.05 -20.66 -1.32
CA ASP A 345 4.65 -21.89 -0.79
C ASP A 345 5.93 -22.31 -1.54
N ARG A 346 5.92 -22.23 -2.87
CA ARG A 346 7.02 -22.66 -3.73
C ARG A 346 8.03 -21.54 -4.03
N THR A 347 7.58 -20.31 -4.18
CA THR A 347 8.40 -19.13 -4.52
C THR A 347 8.12 -17.98 -3.54
N PRO A 348 8.45 -18.16 -2.23
CA PRO A 348 8.15 -17.14 -1.24
C PRO A 348 8.89 -15.83 -1.54
N GLY A 349 8.20 -14.73 -1.32
CA GLY A 349 8.82 -13.41 -1.27
C GLY A 349 9.85 -13.36 -0.14
N LYS A 350 10.87 -12.51 -0.31
CA LYS A 350 11.91 -12.30 0.70
C LYS A 350 12.12 -10.80 0.90
N PRO A 351 12.40 -10.36 2.14
CA PRO A 351 12.86 -8.99 2.34
C PRO A 351 14.07 -8.74 1.46
N GLY A 352 14.05 -7.66 0.72
CA GLY A 352 15.19 -7.23 -0.05
C GLY A 352 16.32 -6.73 0.85
N ARG A 353 17.44 -6.34 0.23
CA ARG A 353 18.57 -5.73 0.94
C ARG A 353 18.15 -4.43 1.64
N SER A 354 18.91 -4.05 2.65
CA SER A 354 18.77 -2.74 3.29
C SER A 354 18.91 -1.60 2.28
N PRO A 355 18.21 -0.49 2.50
CA PRO A 355 18.35 0.70 1.67
C PRO A 355 19.82 1.15 1.59
N ARG A 356 20.19 1.72 0.45
CA ARG A 356 21.49 2.38 0.27
C ARG A 356 21.30 3.88 -0.02
N TRP A 357 22.37 4.64 0.08
CA TRP A 357 22.34 6.07 -0.24
C TRP A 357 21.96 6.31 -1.70
N PRO A 358 21.29 7.43 -2.02
CA PRO A 358 21.02 7.82 -3.40
C PRO A 358 22.29 7.78 -4.25
N GLY A 359 22.26 7.08 -5.38
CA GLY A 359 23.38 6.93 -6.29
C GLY A 359 24.40 5.84 -5.94
N ALA A 360 24.27 5.18 -4.78
CA ALA A 360 25.28 4.22 -4.30
C ALA A 360 25.55 3.02 -5.20
N ASP A 361 24.65 2.73 -6.13
CA ASP A 361 24.78 1.60 -7.08
C ASP A 361 24.98 2.08 -8.53
N THR A 362 25.19 3.38 -8.78
CA THR A 362 25.23 3.96 -10.12
C THR A 362 26.22 3.22 -11.04
N ASP A 363 27.47 3.11 -10.64
CA ASP A 363 28.51 2.51 -11.47
C ASP A 363 28.26 1.01 -11.73
N ASP A 364 27.85 0.26 -10.71
CA ASP A 364 27.61 -1.17 -10.82
C ASP A 364 26.42 -1.47 -11.74
N VAL A 365 25.32 -0.73 -11.55
CA VAL A 365 24.13 -0.87 -12.41
C VAL A 365 24.48 -0.53 -13.87
N LEU A 366 25.20 0.54 -14.11
CA LEU A 366 25.55 0.94 -15.47
C LEU A 366 26.47 -0.09 -16.16
N ARG A 367 27.48 -0.63 -15.45
CA ARG A 367 28.33 -1.72 -15.99
C ARG A 367 27.52 -2.96 -16.35
N GLU A 368 26.62 -3.40 -15.47
CA GLU A 368 25.73 -4.54 -15.72
C GLU A 368 24.85 -4.33 -16.97
N HIS A 369 24.52 -3.07 -17.26
CA HIS A 369 23.72 -2.69 -18.43
C HIS A 369 24.54 -2.33 -19.66
N GLY A 370 25.88 -2.60 -19.63
CA GLY A 370 26.74 -2.52 -20.81
C GLY A 370 27.35 -1.15 -21.07
N PHE A 371 27.40 -0.28 -20.04
CA PHE A 371 28.19 0.96 -20.12
C PHE A 371 29.66 0.66 -19.84
N ALA A 372 30.57 1.21 -20.66
CA ALA A 372 31.99 1.10 -20.43
C ALA A 372 32.47 2.05 -19.33
N ASP A 373 33.57 1.69 -18.63
CA ASP A 373 34.07 2.52 -17.52
C ASP A 373 34.51 3.93 -17.94
N ASP A 374 34.98 4.12 -19.16
CA ASP A 374 35.33 5.42 -19.73
C ASP A 374 34.05 6.24 -20.03
N GLU A 375 33.01 5.61 -20.49
CA GLU A 375 31.71 6.22 -20.70
C GLU A 375 31.10 6.69 -19.36
N ILE A 376 31.12 5.84 -18.32
CA ILE A 376 30.65 6.17 -16.97
C ILE A 376 31.42 7.37 -16.42
N ARG A 377 32.75 7.39 -16.57
CA ARG A 377 33.58 8.54 -16.17
C ARG A 377 33.19 9.82 -16.92
N SER A 378 32.91 9.72 -18.22
CA SER A 378 32.51 10.85 -19.05
C SER A 378 31.15 11.41 -18.63
N LEU A 379 30.16 10.54 -18.39
CA LEU A 379 28.83 10.92 -17.88
C LEU A 379 28.91 11.62 -16.53
N ARG A 380 29.76 11.14 -15.64
CA ARG A 380 30.00 11.74 -14.31
C ARG A 380 30.68 13.09 -14.43
N ALA A 381 31.69 13.23 -15.29
CA ALA A 381 32.36 14.51 -15.58
C ALA A 381 31.41 15.55 -16.18
N ALA A 382 30.48 15.13 -17.02
CA ALA A 382 29.39 15.94 -17.56
C ALA A 382 28.29 16.28 -16.55
N LYS A 383 28.32 15.71 -15.35
CA LYS A 383 27.26 15.79 -14.33
C LYS A 383 25.91 15.27 -14.81
N ALA A 384 25.92 14.33 -15.72
CA ALA A 384 24.73 13.61 -16.16
C ALA A 384 24.31 12.52 -15.15
N ILE A 385 25.27 11.97 -14.42
CA ILE A 385 25.12 10.98 -13.33
C ILE A 385 25.96 11.34 -12.13
N ALA A 386 25.69 10.70 -10.95
CA ALA A 386 26.51 10.80 -9.74
C ALA A 386 26.71 9.44 -9.07
#